data_cca2b470c1f9b60241149421cbc0bf75
#
_entry.id   cca2b470c1f9b60241149421cbc0bf75
#
_cell.length_a   1.000
_cell.length_b   1.000
_cell.length_c   1.000
_cell.angle_alpha   90.00
_cell.angle_beta   90.00
_cell.angle_gamma   90.00
#
_symmetry.space_group_name_H-M   'P 1'
#
loop_
_entity.id
_entity.type
_entity.pdbx_description
1 polymer ?
#
loop_
_entity_poly.entity_id
_entity_poly.type
_entity_poly.pdbx_seq_one_letter_code
_entity_poly.pdbx_strand_id
1 'polypeptide(L)'
;MGPVLPDTLLRPPPASSRLRALVVTPAWVGDTVMAQVLFMRLHDHIPNLQLDALSPRWVAPVLERMPEIHAVIDSPFVHGELALAARRQLASRLKQAGYRRAYILPNSLKSSLVPYLAGIPERIGFTGEARYGLINRRHRLNEAELPQMVERFAQLAEAPGAPLPRPLPQPHLRSSEAQQAATLNALGIERPEKVAVFCPGAEYGPAKRWPARHFATLADELIRRDYAVWLLGSPKDKAVGDDIVRLAGPTGALINHCGNTTLTQAIDLIAASSFVVCNDSGLMHVAAALGRPLVAVYGSSSPGFTPPLSAHAKIVSLQLECSPCFKRECPLGHLDCLNKLDPQRVLEACLAGPSS
;
A
#
# COMPACT_ATOMS: atom_id res chain seq x y z
N MET A 1 14.03 20.48 11.98
CA MET A 1 12.82 21.25 11.60
C MET A 1 11.60 20.42 11.99
N GLY A 2 10.66 20.99 12.77
CA GLY A 2 9.42 20.29 13.14
C GLY A 2 8.53 20.08 11.92
N PRO A 3 7.62 19.08 11.95
CA PRO A 3 6.72 18.80 10.83
C PRO A 3 5.90 20.07 10.50
N VAL A 4 5.95 20.48 9.22
CA VAL A 4 5.21 21.64 8.72
C VAL A 4 3.77 21.19 8.52
N LEU A 5 2.83 21.77 9.29
CA LEU A 5 1.40 21.60 8.99
C LEU A 5 1.06 22.53 7.81
N PRO A 6 0.28 22.08 6.82
CA PRO A 6 -0.26 22.98 5.81
C PRO A 6 -1.04 24.14 6.46
N ASP A 7 -0.85 25.38 6.00
CA ASP A 7 -1.53 26.58 6.54
C ASP A 7 -3.06 26.47 6.52
N THR A 8 -3.60 25.65 5.61
CA THR A 8 -5.03 25.36 5.52
C THR A 8 -5.60 24.66 6.75
N LEU A 9 -4.75 23.96 7.55
CA LEU A 9 -5.18 23.27 8.76
C LEU A 9 -5.28 24.20 9.99
N LEU A 10 -4.65 25.37 9.94
CA LEU A 10 -4.59 26.30 11.07
C LEU A 10 -5.76 27.30 11.10
N ARG A 11 -6.59 27.38 10.04
CA ARG A 11 -7.79 28.22 10.06
C ARG A 11 -8.93 27.49 10.74
N PRO A 12 -9.60 28.11 11.77
CA PRO A 12 -10.82 27.53 12.29
C PRO A 12 -11.85 27.43 11.15
N PRO A 13 -12.59 26.32 11.09
CA PRO A 13 -13.59 26.15 10.04
C PRO A 13 -14.63 27.27 10.14
N PRO A 14 -15.11 27.82 9.01
CA PRO A 14 -16.29 28.61 9.02
C PRO A 14 -17.45 27.80 9.63
N ALA A 15 -18.38 28.44 10.30
CA ALA A 15 -19.44 27.84 11.13
C ALA A 15 -20.43 26.91 10.39
N SER A 16 -20.11 26.41 9.20
CA SER A 16 -20.90 25.46 8.41
C SER A 16 -20.36 24.05 8.59
N SER A 17 -21.04 23.28 9.39
CA SER A 17 -21.34 21.82 9.37
C SER A 17 -20.36 20.79 8.80
N ARG A 18 -19.10 21.04 8.47
CA ARG A 18 -18.14 20.02 8.00
C ARG A 18 -17.57 19.24 9.18
N LEU A 19 -17.81 17.93 9.20
CA LEU A 19 -17.14 17.07 10.18
C LEU A 19 -15.69 16.89 9.77
N ARG A 20 -14.75 17.25 10.67
CA ARG A 20 -13.32 16.96 10.47
C ARG A 20 -12.92 15.71 11.22
N ALA A 21 -12.30 14.78 10.52
CA ALA A 21 -11.76 13.55 11.08
C ALA A 21 -10.27 13.41 10.75
N LEU A 22 -9.55 12.75 11.67
CA LEU A 22 -8.16 12.39 11.52
C LEU A 22 -8.05 10.88 11.35
N VAL A 23 -7.30 10.40 10.38
CA VAL A 23 -6.91 8.99 10.32
C VAL A 23 -5.44 8.85 10.66
N VAL A 24 -5.10 8.00 11.63
CA VAL A 24 -3.73 7.55 11.89
C VAL A 24 -3.49 6.33 11.03
N THR A 25 -2.64 6.46 10.01
CA THR A 25 -2.47 5.45 8.96
C THR A 25 -1.50 4.35 9.35
N PRO A 26 -1.56 3.19 8.67
CA PRO A 26 -0.48 2.21 8.70
C PRO A 26 0.83 2.81 8.16
N ALA A 27 1.95 2.13 8.44
CA ALA A 27 3.27 2.51 7.95
C ALA A 27 3.71 1.72 6.69
N TRP A 28 2.89 0.78 6.23
CA TRP A 28 3.14 -0.04 5.05
C TRP A 28 2.33 0.46 3.86
N VAL A 29 2.95 0.51 2.68
CA VAL A 29 2.31 0.96 1.44
C VAL A 29 1.05 0.14 1.13
N GLY A 30 1.15 -1.19 1.19
CA GLY A 30 0.01 -2.07 0.91
C GLY A 30 -1.15 -1.88 1.88
N ASP A 31 -0.87 -1.81 3.19
CA ASP A 31 -1.89 -1.57 4.21
C ASP A 31 -2.55 -0.19 4.02
N THR A 32 -1.76 0.82 3.62
CA THR A 32 -2.28 2.16 3.35
C THR A 32 -3.22 2.16 2.14
N VAL A 33 -2.90 1.42 1.07
CA VAL A 33 -3.81 1.24 -0.07
C VAL A 33 -5.08 0.51 0.36
N MET A 34 -4.99 -0.59 1.10
CA MET A 34 -6.17 -1.33 1.60
C MET A 34 -7.02 -0.48 2.55
N ALA A 35 -6.41 0.44 3.31
CA ALA A 35 -7.13 1.34 4.21
C ALA A 35 -8.04 2.34 3.47
N GLN A 36 -7.84 2.57 2.16
CA GLN A 36 -8.70 3.44 1.38
C GLN A 36 -10.18 3.00 1.41
N VAL A 37 -10.44 1.70 1.55
CA VAL A 37 -11.81 1.18 1.68
C VAL A 37 -12.53 1.79 2.89
N LEU A 38 -11.82 1.98 4.00
CA LEU A 38 -12.37 2.74 5.14
C LEU A 38 -12.68 4.18 4.74
N PHE A 39 -11.76 4.86 4.05
CA PHE A 39 -11.92 6.28 3.71
C PHE A 39 -13.12 6.49 2.78
N MET A 40 -13.29 5.63 1.78
CA MET A 40 -14.46 5.64 0.89
C MET A 40 -15.76 5.47 1.68
N ARG A 41 -15.85 4.46 2.56
CA ARG A 41 -17.03 4.22 3.38
C ARG A 41 -17.34 5.38 4.34
N LEU A 42 -16.30 6.03 4.89
CA LEU A 42 -16.51 7.20 5.74
C LEU A 42 -17.12 8.37 4.96
N HIS A 43 -16.72 8.59 3.70
CA HIS A 43 -17.33 9.61 2.85
C HIS A 43 -18.76 9.27 2.45
N ASP A 44 -19.07 7.97 2.24
CA ASP A 44 -20.43 7.51 1.97
C ASP A 44 -21.36 7.72 3.19
N HIS A 45 -20.84 7.50 4.41
CA HIS A 45 -21.65 7.59 5.64
C HIS A 45 -21.72 9.02 6.21
N ILE A 46 -20.77 9.88 5.90
CA ILE A 46 -20.64 11.20 6.52
C ILE A 46 -20.60 12.28 5.45
N PRO A 47 -21.73 12.95 5.20
CA PRO A 47 -21.78 14.06 4.24
C PRO A 47 -20.79 15.17 4.61
N ASN A 48 -20.10 15.72 3.61
CA ASN A 48 -19.13 16.80 3.77
C ASN A 48 -17.98 16.48 4.75
N LEU A 49 -17.58 15.21 4.86
CA LEU A 49 -16.43 14.81 5.66
C LEU A 49 -15.15 15.45 5.10
N GLN A 50 -14.36 16.02 6.00
CA GLN A 50 -12.97 16.40 5.73
C GLN A 50 -12.06 15.42 6.48
N LEU A 51 -11.41 14.54 5.74
CA LEU A 51 -10.54 13.50 6.28
C LEU A 51 -9.08 13.86 6.05
N ASP A 52 -8.34 14.11 7.15
CA ASP A 52 -6.91 14.35 7.12
C ASP A 52 -6.15 13.11 7.62
N ALA A 53 -5.00 12.81 7.02
CA ALA A 53 -4.20 11.63 7.35
C ALA A 53 -2.94 12.00 8.12
N LEU A 54 -2.75 11.44 9.33
CA LEU A 54 -1.49 11.47 10.07
C LEU A 54 -0.69 10.22 9.66
N SER A 55 0.37 10.41 8.87
CA SER A 55 1.06 9.36 8.17
C SER A 55 2.58 9.52 8.20
N PRO A 56 3.35 8.44 8.26
CA PRO A 56 4.77 8.50 7.97
C PRO A 56 5.05 9.03 6.56
N ARG A 57 6.08 9.85 6.43
CA ARG A 57 6.41 10.55 5.18
C ARG A 57 6.58 9.64 3.96
N TRP A 58 7.09 8.44 4.15
CA TRP A 58 7.36 7.51 3.03
C TRP A 58 6.12 6.88 2.42
N VAL A 59 4.94 6.91 3.10
CA VAL A 59 3.67 6.45 2.51
C VAL A 59 2.76 7.62 2.09
N ALA A 60 3.11 8.86 2.41
CA ALA A 60 2.36 10.06 2.03
C ALA A 60 2.01 10.09 0.53
N PRO A 61 2.91 9.74 -0.42
CA PRO A 61 2.60 9.74 -1.85
C PRO A 61 1.39 8.87 -2.24
N VAL A 62 1.12 7.79 -1.51
CA VAL A 62 -0.06 6.94 -1.75
C VAL A 62 -1.33 7.68 -1.34
N LEU A 63 -1.32 8.32 -0.18
CA LEU A 63 -2.46 9.08 0.34
C LEU A 63 -2.79 10.31 -0.52
N GLU A 64 -1.77 10.97 -1.06
CA GLU A 64 -1.91 12.12 -1.97
C GLU A 64 -2.58 11.74 -3.31
N ARG A 65 -2.62 10.44 -3.63
CA ARG A 65 -3.32 9.90 -4.82
C ARG A 65 -4.76 9.44 -4.51
N MET A 66 -5.21 9.54 -3.25
CA MET A 66 -6.55 9.17 -2.80
C MET A 66 -7.47 10.40 -2.76
N PRO A 67 -8.58 10.41 -3.51
CA PRO A 67 -9.50 11.56 -3.51
C PRO A 67 -10.21 11.81 -2.18
N GLU A 68 -10.26 10.82 -1.30
CA GLU A 68 -10.88 10.89 0.02
C GLU A 68 -10.05 11.67 1.02
N ILE A 69 -8.75 11.82 0.79
CA ILE A 69 -7.83 12.49 1.71
C ILE A 69 -7.72 13.97 1.35
N HIS A 70 -8.09 14.82 2.31
CA HIS A 70 -8.00 16.27 2.14
C HIS A 70 -6.57 16.79 2.35
N ALA A 71 -5.86 16.29 3.37
CA ALA A 71 -4.49 16.68 3.66
C ALA A 71 -3.70 15.55 4.34
N VAL A 72 -2.40 15.47 4.05
CA VAL A 72 -1.48 14.54 4.71
C VAL A 72 -0.61 15.32 5.71
N ILE A 73 -0.59 14.84 6.95
CA ILE A 73 0.18 15.42 8.07
C ILE A 73 1.34 14.47 8.34
N ASP A 74 2.55 14.98 8.31
CA ASP A 74 3.74 14.17 8.58
C ASP A 74 3.78 13.69 10.04
N SER A 75 3.96 12.37 10.18
CA SER A 75 4.17 11.70 11.45
C SER A 75 5.68 11.43 11.64
N PRO A 76 6.38 12.26 12.42
CA PRO A 76 7.85 12.20 12.50
C PRO A 76 8.38 11.06 13.38
N PHE A 77 7.50 10.12 13.78
CA PHE A 77 7.85 9.10 14.76
C PHE A 77 8.54 7.91 14.12
N VAL A 78 9.68 7.53 14.66
CA VAL A 78 10.42 6.33 14.26
C VAL A 78 9.81 5.09 14.92
N HIS A 79 9.88 3.95 14.23
CA HIS A 79 9.41 2.67 14.77
C HIS A 79 10.18 2.32 16.05
N GLY A 80 9.47 1.87 17.08
CA GLY A 80 10.06 1.51 18.36
C GLY A 80 10.10 2.64 19.39
N GLU A 81 10.18 3.91 18.99
CA GLU A 81 10.30 5.05 19.90
C GLU A 81 8.95 5.52 20.47
N LEU A 82 8.95 5.86 21.76
CA LEU A 82 7.79 6.48 22.41
C LEU A 82 7.67 7.96 22.04
N ALA A 83 8.78 8.70 21.96
CA ALA A 83 8.88 10.12 21.57
C ALA A 83 7.78 11.02 22.17
N LEU A 84 7.54 10.92 23.48
CA LEU A 84 6.36 11.54 24.14
C LEU A 84 6.32 13.06 24.01
N ALA A 85 7.48 13.73 24.06
CA ALA A 85 7.55 15.19 23.91
C ALA A 85 7.12 15.63 22.49
N ALA A 86 7.64 14.95 21.45
CA ALA A 86 7.26 15.22 20.07
C ALA A 86 5.77 14.92 19.81
N ARG A 87 5.22 13.86 20.43
CA ARG A 87 3.78 13.55 20.35
C ARG A 87 2.92 14.63 21.02
N ARG A 88 3.33 15.15 22.18
CA ARG A 88 2.64 16.27 22.84
C ARG A 88 2.68 17.54 21.98
N GLN A 89 3.83 17.85 21.40
CA GLN A 89 3.98 19.01 20.51
C GLN A 89 3.05 18.91 19.29
N LEU A 90 3.05 17.76 18.60
CA LEU A 90 2.17 17.51 17.46
C LEU A 90 0.69 17.56 17.88
N ALA A 91 0.33 16.91 19.00
CA ALA A 91 -1.02 16.92 19.52
C ALA A 91 -1.53 18.34 19.87
N SER A 92 -0.68 19.18 20.46
CA SER A 92 -1.00 20.59 20.74
C SER A 92 -1.35 21.38 19.47
N ARG A 93 -0.63 21.12 18.37
CA ARG A 93 -0.91 21.71 17.06
C ARG A 93 -2.24 21.19 16.48
N LEU A 94 -2.47 19.86 16.55
CA LEU A 94 -3.70 19.24 16.04
C LEU A 94 -4.95 19.61 16.85
N LYS A 95 -4.81 19.97 18.13
CA LYS A 95 -5.91 20.43 18.97
C LYS A 95 -6.64 21.64 18.37
N GLN A 96 -5.91 22.55 17.71
CA GLN A 96 -6.47 23.74 17.08
C GLN A 96 -7.24 23.42 15.78
N ALA A 97 -7.01 22.26 15.18
CA ALA A 97 -7.64 21.84 13.92
C ALA A 97 -9.12 21.42 14.10
N GLY A 98 -9.60 21.22 15.34
CA GLY A 98 -11.01 20.96 15.63
C GLY A 98 -11.52 19.57 15.16
N TYR A 99 -10.66 18.56 15.13
CA TYR A 99 -11.08 17.19 14.81
C TYR A 99 -12.11 16.66 15.81
N ARG A 100 -13.19 16.08 15.29
CA ARG A 100 -14.25 15.45 16.10
C ARG A 100 -14.06 13.95 16.23
N ARG A 101 -13.43 13.31 15.24
CA ARG A 101 -13.18 11.86 15.20
C ARG A 101 -11.73 11.58 14.83
N ALA A 102 -11.19 10.49 15.41
CA ALA A 102 -9.92 9.91 14.99
C ALA A 102 -10.08 8.41 14.74
N TYR A 103 -9.69 7.95 13.57
CA TYR A 103 -9.63 6.54 13.20
C TYR A 103 -8.18 6.08 13.34
N ILE A 104 -7.92 5.10 14.22
CA ILE A 104 -6.57 4.68 14.59
C ILE A 104 -6.35 3.26 14.08
N LEU A 105 -5.71 3.16 12.90
CA LEU A 105 -5.57 1.90 12.18
C LEU A 105 -4.49 0.98 12.78
N PRO A 106 -3.31 1.49 13.17
CA PRO A 106 -2.31 0.63 13.82
C PRO A 106 -2.76 0.23 15.23
N ASN A 107 -2.48 -1.03 15.61
CA ASN A 107 -2.91 -1.59 16.90
C ASN A 107 -1.97 -1.32 18.08
N SER A 108 -0.99 -0.43 17.93
CA SER A 108 -0.05 -0.09 19.01
C SER A 108 -0.61 0.98 19.97
N LEU A 109 -0.21 0.92 21.24
CA LEU A 109 -0.49 1.95 22.22
C LEU A 109 -0.04 3.35 21.73
N LYS A 110 1.15 3.41 21.12
CA LYS A 110 1.78 4.65 20.67
C LYS A 110 0.95 5.37 19.59
N SER A 111 0.25 4.64 18.73
CA SER A 111 -0.57 5.21 17.65
C SER A 111 -1.77 5.99 18.17
N SER A 112 -2.27 5.67 19.35
CA SER A 112 -3.43 6.34 19.97
C SER A 112 -3.07 7.57 20.81
N LEU A 113 -1.77 7.80 21.10
CA LEU A 113 -1.36 8.90 21.97
C LEU A 113 -1.61 10.27 21.37
N VAL A 114 -1.31 10.50 20.09
CA VAL A 114 -1.51 11.81 19.46
C VAL A 114 -2.99 12.20 19.43
N PRO A 115 -3.92 11.37 18.97
CA PRO A 115 -5.36 11.68 19.03
C PRO A 115 -5.89 11.92 20.46
N TYR A 116 -5.40 11.15 21.43
CA TYR A 116 -5.77 11.31 22.84
C TYR A 116 -5.28 12.63 23.40
N LEU A 117 -4.00 12.95 23.25
CA LEU A 117 -3.39 14.19 23.72
C LEU A 117 -3.92 15.44 23.02
N ALA A 118 -4.35 15.31 21.76
CA ALA A 118 -5.03 16.37 21.03
C ALA A 118 -6.47 16.63 21.51
N GLY A 119 -6.99 15.77 22.40
CA GLY A 119 -8.34 15.90 22.94
C GLY A 119 -9.45 15.58 21.93
N ILE A 120 -9.16 14.75 20.91
CA ILE A 120 -10.19 14.37 19.92
C ILE A 120 -11.28 13.55 20.63
N PRO A 121 -12.57 13.96 20.56
CA PRO A 121 -13.64 13.35 21.38
C PRO A 121 -13.87 11.87 21.09
N GLU A 122 -14.01 11.50 19.80
CA GLU A 122 -14.21 10.12 19.40
C GLU A 122 -12.92 9.51 18.81
N ARG A 123 -12.46 8.45 19.44
CA ARG A 123 -11.22 7.74 19.04
C ARG A 123 -11.56 6.28 18.78
N ILE A 124 -11.61 5.94 17.49
CA ILE A 124 -12.11 4.69 16.94
C ILE A 124 -10.93 3.79 16.59
N GLY A 125 -10.99 2.51 16.92
CA GLY A 125 -9.98 1.53 16.58
C GLY A 125 -10.25 0.16 17.21
N PHE A 126 -9.46 -0.84 16.82
CA PHE A 126 -9.54 -2.16 17.44
C PHE A 126 -8.91 -2.18 18.84
N THR A 127 -9.44 -3.02 19.71
CA THR A 127 -8.78 -3.36 20.97
C THR A 127 -7.48 -4.09 20.65
N GLY A 128 -6.39 -3.63 21.25
CA GLY A 128 -5.05 -4.23 21.10
C GLY A 128 -4.10 -3.53 22.05
N GLU A 129 -2.98 -4.11 22.40
CA GLU A 129 -2.09 -3.63 23.44
C GLU A 129 -2.84 -3.01 24.66
N ALA A 130 -2.22 -2.27 25.53
CA ALA A 130 -2.88 -1.67 26.69
C ALA A 130 -3.46 -0.28 26.36
N ARG A 131 -4.37 -0.16 25.36
CA ARG A 131 -4.96 1.11 24.90
C ARG A 131 -6.28 1.50 25.61
N TYR A 132 -6.51 0.97 26.82
CA TYR A 132 -7.69 1.29 27.63
C TYR A 132 -7.76 2.80 27.92
N GLY A 133 -8.91 3.43 27.62
CA GLY A 133 -9.10 4.88 27.77
C GLY A 133 -8.51 5.74 26.65
N LEU A 134 -7.51 5.28 25.91
CA LEU A 134 -6.98 5.99 24.75
C LEU A 134 -7.90 5.87 23.53
N ILE A 135 -8.52 4.72 23.35
CA ILE A 135 -9.61 4.48 22.38
C ILE A 135 -10.91 4.36 23.15
N ASN A 136 -11.95 5.09 22.74
CA ASN A 136 -13.26 5.11 23.41
C ASN A 136 -14.41 4.55 22.55
N ARG A 137 -14.23 4.42 21.25
CA ARG A 137 -15.09 3.66 20.32
C ARG A 137 -14.32 2.39 19.90
N ARG A 138 -14.47 1.33 20.68
CA ARG A 138 -13.62 0.13 20.61
C ARG A 138 -14.28 -0.97 19.80
N HIS A 139 -13.62 -1.39 18.73
CA HIS A 139 -13.93 -2.60 18.00
C HIS A 139 -13.18 -3.79 18.58
N ARG A 140 -13.82 -4.96 18.61
CA ARG A 140 -13.17 -6.24 18.89
C ARG A 140 -12.93 -6.95 17.57
N LEU A 141 -11.69 -7.42 17.35
CA LEU A 141 -11.38 -8.19 16.16
C LEU A 141 -11.93 -9.60 16.31
N ASN A 142 -12.74 -10.01 15.34
CA ASN A 142 -13.11 -11.40 15.09
C ASN A 142 -12.48 -11.81 13.75
N GLU A 143 -11.40 -12.59 13.80
CA GLU A 143 -10.65 -12.98 12.60
C GLU A 143 -11.43 -13.93 11.69
N ALA A 144 -12.39 -14.68 12.23
CA ALA A 144 -13.26 -15.55 11.45
C ALA A 144 -14.27 -14.75 10.60
N GLU A 145 -14.77 -13.62 11.13
CA GLU A 145 -15.71 -12.74 10.44
C GLU A 145 -14.98 -11.74 9.52
N LEU A 146 -13.73 -11.38 9.86
CA LEU A 146 -12.89 -10.41 9.16
C LEU A 146 -11.54 -11.04 8.79
N PRO A 147 -11.53 -12.06 7.91
CA PRO A 147 -10.32 -12.78 7.54
C PRO A 147 -9.34 -11.90 6.76
N GLN A 148 -9.85 -10.94 5.97
CA GLN A 148 -9.00 -10.07 5.16
C GLN A 148 -8.62 -8.77 5.89
N MET A 149 -7.42 -8.27 5.64
CA MET A 149 -6.96 -7.00 6.22
C MET A 149 -7.84 -5.82 5.80
N VAL A 150 -8.29 -5.79 4.55
CA VAL A 150 -9.20 -4.76 4.04
C VAL A 150 -10.53 -4.72 4.80
N GLU A 151 -11.07 -5.88 5.19
CA GLU A 151 -12.30 -5.97 5.98
C GLU A 151 -12.12 -5.39 7.38
N ARG A 152 -10.94 -5.64 7.98
CA ARG A 152 -10.58 -5.06 9.28
C ARG A 152 -10.55 -3.53 9.22
N PHE A 153 -10.01 -2.94 8.15
CA PHE A 153 -10.06 -1.49 7.98
C PHE A 153 -11.49 -0.99 7.74
N ALA A 154 -12.22 -1.63 6.83
CA ALA A 154 -13.61 -1.26 6.50
C ALA A 154 -14.53 -1.29 7.72
N GLN A 155 -14.34 -2.25 8.63
CA GLN A 155 -15.13 -2.41 9.86
C GLN A 155 -15.09 -1.17 10.77
N LEU A 156 -14.03 -0.37 10.72
CA LEU A 156 -13.92 0.84 11.53
C LEU A 156 -14.87 1.98 11.10
N ALA A 157 -15.49 1.86 9.93
CA ALA A 157 -16.56 2.78 9.51
C ALA A 157 -17.91 2.48 10.18
N GLU A 158 -18.07 1.27 10.70
CA GLU A 158 -19.33 0.81 11.30
C GLU A 158 -19.40 1.12 12.81
N ALA A 159 -20.57 0.92 13.40
CA ALA A 159 -20.68 0.93 14.86
C ALA A 159 -19.97 -0.30 15.46
N PRO A 160 -19.34 -0.19 16.65
CA PRO A 160 -18.77 -1.35 17.31
C PRO A 160 -19.80 -2.48 17.49
N GLY A 161 -19.48 -3.69 16.98
CA GLY A 161 -20.35 -4.86 17.04
C GLY A 161 -21.37 -4.96 15.90
N ALA A 162 -21.49 -3.97 15.04
CA ALA A 162 -22.33 -4.08 13.84
C ALA A 162 -21.65 -5.00 12.79
N PRO A 163 -22.43 -5.72 11.98
CA PRO A 163 -21.91 -6.52 10.88
C PRO A 163 -21.27 -5.61 9.80
N LEU A 164 -20.26 -6.13 9.13
CA LEU A 164 -19.64 -5.45 7.99
C LEU A 164 -20.49 -5.65 6.73
N PRO A 165 -21.10 -4.61 6.16
CA PRO A 165 -21.78 -4.71 4.86
C PRO A 165 -20.81 -5.05 3.73
N ARG A 166 -21.24 -5.95 2.83
CA ARG A 166 -20.51 -6.38 1.63
C ARG A 166 -21.40 -6.22 0.39
N PRO A 167 -20.86 -6.08 -0.84
CA PRO A 167 -19.43 -6.09 -1.14
C PRO A 167 -18.71 -4.82 -0.69
N LEU A 168 -17.39 -4.92 -0.49
CA LEU A 168 -16.55 -3.76 -0.18
C LEU A 168 -16.19 -3.02 -1.47
N PRO A 169 -16.05 -1.68 -1.43
CA PRO A 169 -15.50 -0.94 -2.56
C PRO A 169 -14.04 -1.35 -2.80
N GLN A 170 -13.58 -1.21 -4.04
CA GLN A 170 -12.19 -1.47 -4.38
C GLN A 170 -11.36 -0.19 -4.24
N PRO A 171 -10.16 -0.25 -3.65
CA PRO A 171 -9.24 0.89 -3.63
C PRO A 171 -8.96 1.40 -5.03
N HIS A 172 -8.82 2.73 -5.17
CA HIS A 172 -8.42 3.35 -6.44
C HIS A 172 -7.49 4.53 -6.21
N LEU A 173 -6.38 4.55 -6.92
CA LEU A 173 -5.42 5.63 -6.91
C LEU A 173 -5.50 6.41 -8.23
N ARG A 174 -5.18 7.70 -8.17
CA ARG A 174 -5.16 8.58 -9.34
C ARG A 174 -3.74 8.85 -9.82
N SER A 175 -3.52 8.72 -11.11
CA SER A 175 -2.32 9.18 -11.81
C SER A 175 -2.75 9.71 -13.17
N SER A 176 -2.69 11.03 -13.34
CA SER A 176 -3.05 11.68 -14.61
C SER A 176 -1.95 11.49 -15.66
N GLU A 177 -2.30 11.59 -16.93
CA GLU A 177 -1.33 11.57 -18.04
C GLU A 177 -0.25 12.64 -17.88
N ALA A 178 -0.62 13.83 -17.38
CA ALA A 178 0.34 14.90 -17.11
C ALA A 178 1.36 14.50 -16.03
N GLN A 179 0.93 13.81 -14.97
CA GLN A 179 1.82 13.31 -13.91
C GLN A 179 2.75 12.21 -14.46
N GLN A 180 2.22 11.28 -15.26
CA GLN A 180 3.01 10.24 -15.91
C GLN A 180 4.07 10.85 -16.85
N ALA A 181 3.67 11.79 -17.70
CA ALA A 181 4.58 12.50 -18.60
C ALA A 181 5.67 13.28 -17.84
N ALA A 182 5.31 13.98 -16.77
CA ALA A 182 6.28 14.68 -15.93
C ALA A 182 7.29 13.72 -15.28
N THR A 183 6.84 12.56 -14.83
CA THR A 183 7.73 11.52 -14.27
C THR A 183 8.65 10.93 -15.32
N LEU A 184 8.16 10.59 -16.51
CA LEU A 184 8.99 10.08 -17.62
C LEU A 184 10.06 11.09 -18.02
N ASN A 185 9.66 12.36 -18.20
CA ASN A 185 10.59 13.44 -18.55
C ASN A 185 11.67 13.64 -17.45
N ALA A 186 11.28 13.65 -16.18
CA ALA A 186 12.21 13.81 -15.05
C ALA A 186 13.25 12.66 -14.96
N LEU A 187 12.88 11.48 -15.43
CA LEU A 187 13.75 10.31 -15.47
C LEU A 187 14.49 10.14 -16.81
N GLY A 188 14.23 11.00 -17.81
CA GLY A 188 14.80 10.88 -19.15
C GLY A 188 14.37 9.64 -19.89
N ILE A 189 13.15 9.15 -19.63
CA ILE A 189 12.60 7.93 -20.23
C ILE A 189 11.66 8.31 -21.38
N GLU A 190 11.98 7.88 -22.60
CA GLU A 190 11.01 7.84 -23.69
C GLU A 190 9.99 6.74 -23.41
N ARG A 191 8.70 7.04 -23.59
CA ARG A 191 7.63 6.07 -23.34
C ARG A 191 7.56 5.02 -24.45
N PRO A 192 7.93 3.75 -24.18
CA PRO A 192 7.74 2.68 -25.15
C PRO A 192 6.25 2.41 -25.38
N GLU A 193 5.90 1.81 -26.51
CA GLU A 193 4.53 1.43 -26.84
C GLU A 193 4.00 0.36 -25.86
N LYS A 194 4.84 -0.62 -25.52
CA LYS A 194 4.51 -1.70 -24.60
C LYS A 194 5.49 -1.74 -23.44
N VAL A 195 4.99 -1.64 -22.24
CA VAL A 195 5.81 -1.65 -21.03
C VAL A 195 5.28 -2.68 -20.04
N ALA A 196 6.14 -3.61 -19.62
CA ALA A 196 5.91 -4.46 -18.47
C ALA A 196 6.67 -3.90 -17.26
N VAL A 197 5.99 -3.71 -16.14
CA VAL A 197 6.64 -3.33 -14.88
C VAL A 197 6.80 -4.56 -14.01
N PHE A 198 8.03 -4.80 -13.50
CA PHE A 198 8.30 -5.84 -12.52
C PHE A 198 8.61 -5.22 -11.16
N CYS A 199 7.98 -5.73 -10.10
CA CYS A 199 8.25 -5.36 -8.72
C CYS A 199 8.84 -6.57 -7.96
N PRO A 200 10.16 -6.83 -8.12
CA PRO A 200 10.80 -8.05 -7.60
C PRO A 200 11.04 -8.00 -6.09
N GLY A 201 10.88 -6.83 -5.46
CA GLY A 201 11.08 -6.64 -4.04
C GLY A 201 9.94 -7.20 -3.18
N ALA A 202 10.26 -7.48 -1.92
CA ALA A 202 9.30 -7.72 -0.85
C ALA A 202 9.93 -7.34 0.49
N GLU A 203 9.44 -6.27 1.11
CA GLU A 203 9.99 -5.73 2.36
C GLU A 203 9.81 -6.69 3.53
N TYR A 204 8.77 -7.52 3.52
CA TYR A 204 8.50 -8.49 4.58
C TYR A 204 9.64 -9.49 4.76
N GLY A 205 10.22 -10.00 3.66
CA GLY A 205 11.34 -10.93 3.74
C GLY A 205 11.55 -11.77 2.47
N PRO A 206 12.67 -12.53 2.41
CA PRO A 206 13.05 -13.32 1.23
C PRO A 206 12.04 -14.42 0.88
N ALA A 207 11.26 -14.92 1.85
CA ALA A 207 10.26 -15.95 1.61
C ALA A 207 9.07 -15.49 0.72
N LYS A 208 8.98 -14.19 0.41
CA LYS A 208 8.01 -13.64 -0.54
C LYS A 208 8.61 -13.29 -1.90
N ARG A 209 9.92 -13.48 -2.10
CA ARG A 209 10.61 -13.06 -3.32
C ARG A 209 10.72 -14.19 -4.32
N TRP A 210 10.06 -14.05 -5.46
CA TRP A 210 10.27 -14.92 -6.61
C TRP A 210 11.72 -14.76 -7.10
N PRO A 211 12.43 -15.84 -7.47
CA PRO A 211 13.85 -15.78 -7.77
C PRO A 211 14.21 -14.81 -8.92
N ALA A 212 15.33 -14.11 -8.81
CA ALA A 212 15.83 -13.20 -9.84
C ALA A 212 15.97 -13.89 -11.22
N ARG A 213 16.42 -15.15 -11.26
CA ARG A 213 16.52 -15.95 -12.49
C ARG A 213 15.17 -16.12 -13.19
N HIS A 214 14.08 -16.25 -12.44
CA HIS A 214 12.74 -16.40 -13.01
C HIS A 214 12.22 -15.08 -13.57
N PHE A 215 12.47 -13.94 -12.88
CA PHE A 215 12.19 -12.63 -13.44
C PHE A 215 13.00 -12.37 -14.71
N ALA A 216 14.28 -12.75 -14.75
CA ALA A 216 15.12 -12.61 -15.92
C ALA A 216 14.58 -13.42 -17.11
N THR A 217 14.25 -14.69 -16.91
CA THR A 217 13.64 -15.53 -17.96
C THR A 217 12.33 -14.92 -18.47
N LEU A 218 11.48 -14.41 -17.57
CA LEU A 218 10.23 -13.75 -17.97
C LEU A 218 10.50 -12.45 -18.74
N ALA A 219 11.51 -11.67 -18.35
CA ALA A 219 11.90 -10.45 -19.05
C ALA A 219 12.35 -10.75 -20.50
N ASP A 220 13.19 -11.77 -20.69
CA ASP A 220 13.64 -12.19 -22.02
C ASP A 220 12.47 -12.60 -22.92
N GLU A 221 11.50 -13.33 -22.36
CA GLU A 221 10.29 -13.73 -23.09
C GLU A 221 9.42 -12.54 -23.51
N LEU A 222 9.34 -11.50 -22.68
CA LEU A 222 8.56 -10.31 -22.96
C LEU A 222 9.29 -9.38 -23.93
N ILE A 223 10.62 -9.26 -23.82
CA ILE A 223 11.44 -8.45 -24.73
C ILE A 223 11.35 -9.02 -26.15
N ARG A 224 11.36 -10.36 -26.33
CA ARG A 224 11.12 -10.99 -27.64
C ARG A 224 9.73 -10.70 -28.23
N ARG A 225 8.81 -10.14 -27.43
CA ARG A 225 7.45 -9.71 -27.82
C ARG A 225 7.32 -8.19 -27.86
N ASP A 226 8.44 -7.50 -27.98
CA ASP A 226 8.55 -6.03 -28.10
C ASP A 226 8.11 -5.25 -26.85
N TYR A 227 8.17 -5.87 -25.66
CA TYR A 227 7.98 -5.14 -24.40
C TYR A 227 9.29 -4.55 -23.91
N ALA A 228 9.26 -3.29 -23.47
CA ALA A 228 10.24 -2.78 -22.54
C ALA A 228 9.89 -3.29 -21.13
N VAL A 229 10.90 -3.59 -20.31
CA VAL A 229 10.74 -4.08 -18.94
C VAL A 229 11.37 -3.10 -17.96
N TRP A 230 10.61 -2.57 -17.04
CA TRP A 230 11.07 -1.69 -15.97
C TRP A 230 11.01 -2.40 -14.63
N LEU A 231 12.14 -2.46 -13.91
CA LEU A 231 12.17 -2.99 -12.55
C LEU A 231 11.95 -1.84 -11.57
N LEU A 232 10.94 -1.96 -10.71
CA LEU A 232 10.61 -0.96 -9.69
C LEU A 232 10.71 -1.55 -8.29
N GLY A 233 11.29 -0.77 -7.38
CA GLY A 233 11.46 -1.18 -5.98
C GLY A 233 12.17 -0.12 -5.15
N SER A 234 12.28 -0.38 -3.86
CA SER A 234 13.01 0.45 -2.91
C SER A 234 14.54 0.37 -3.13
N PRO A 235 15.35 1.22 -2.50
CA PRO A 235 16.82 1.07 -2.51
C PRO A 235 17.32 -0.30 -2.04
N LYS A 236 16.57 -0.98 -1.15
CA LYS A 236 16.88 -2.35 -0.69
C LYS A 236 16.72 -3.40 -1.79
N ASP A 237 15.93 -3.10 -2.81
CA ASP A 237 15.64 -4.01 -3.91
C ASP A 237 16.58 -3.82 -5.10
N LYS A 238 17.49 -2.81 -5.02
CA LYS A 238 18.45 -2.51 -6.09
C LYS A 238 19.28 -3.73 -6.47
N ALA A 239 19.83 -4.45 -5.50
CA ALA A 239 20.68 -5.60 -5.73
C ALA A 239 19.95 -6.73 -6.47
N VAL A 240 18.69 -7.03 -6.12
CA VAL A 240 17.90 -8.03 -6.84
C VAL A 240 17.57 -7.57 -8.26
N GLY A 241 17.34 -6.27 -8.46
CA GLY A 241 17.17 -5.69 -9.79
C GLY A 241 18.42 -5.81 -10.65
N ASP A 242 19.61 -5.51 -10.09
CA ASP A 242 20.90 -5.67 -10.77
C ASP A 242 21.17 -7.15 -11.12
N ASP A 243 20.81 -8.08 -10.26
CA ASP A 243 20.90 -9.52 -10.54
C ASP A 243 19.98 -9.95 -11.71
N ILE A 244 18.75 -9.43 -11.78
CA ILE A 244 17.82 -9.70 -12.90
C ILE A 244 18.42 -9.22 -14.21
N VAL A 245 18.93 -7.97 -14.26
CA VAL A 245 19.57 -7.40 -15.47
C VAL A 245 20.78 -8.24 -15.89
N ARG A 246 21.63 -8.60 -14.93
CA ARG A 246 22.83 -9.43 -15.21
C ARG A 246 22.47 -10.82 -15.77
N LEU A 247 21.40 -11.44 -15.26
CA LEU A 247 20.96 -12.78 -15.70
C LEU A 247 20.25 -12.78 -17.05
N ALA A 248 19.51 -11.72 -17.37
CA ALA A 248 18.88 -11.55 -18.70
C ALA A 248 19.91 -11.16 -19.80
N GLY A 249 21.11 -10.74 -19.41
CA GLY A 249 22.12 -10.29 -20.36
C GLY A 249 21.92 -8.85 -20.86
N PRO A 250 22.83 -8.36 -21.70
CA PRO A 250 22.83 -6.98 -22.16
C PRO A 250 21.69 -6.71 -23.14
N THR A 251 20.71 -5.92 -22.70
CA THR A 251 19.60 -5.44 -23.52
C THR A 251 19.24 -4.00 -23.09
N GLY A 252 18.95 -3.13 -24.06
CA GLY A 252 18.46 -1.78 -23.79
C GLY A 252 16.98 -1.73 -23.35
N ALA A 253 16.27 -2.86 -23.48
CA ALA A 253 14.85 -2.95 -23.17
C ALA A 253 14.53 -3.33 -21.72
N LEU A 254 15.52 -3.74 -20.91
CA LEU A 254 15.39 -4.05 -19.49
C LEU A 254 16.15 -3.03 -18.65
N ILE A 255 15.45 -2.24 -17.85
CA ILE A 255 16.04 -1.16 -17.06
C ILE A 255 15.72 -1.34 -15.58
N ASN A 256 16.76 -1.29 -14.73
CA ASN A 256 16.61 -1.33 -13.29
C ASN A 256 16.44 0.09 -12.71
N HIS A 257 15.22 0.43 -12.32
CA HIS A 257 14.86 1.64 -11.61
C HIS A 257 14.74 1.44 -10.08
N CYS A 258 15.01 0.25 -9.56
CA CYS A 258 14.98 0.00 -8.11
C CYS A 258 15.94 0.93 -7.37
N GLY A 259 15.43 1.70 -6.41
CA GLY A 259 16.20 2.69 -5.66
C GLY A 259 16.48 4.01 -6.37
N ASN A 260 16.15 4.11 -7.66
CA ASN A 260 16.35 5.32 -8.47
C ASN A 260 15.06 6.12 -8.69
N THR A 261 13.94 5.67 -8.13
CA THR A 261 12.64 6.33 -8.21
C THR A 261 12.10 6.62 -6.82
N THR A 262 11.41 7.75 -6.68
CA THR A 262 10.54 8.01 -5.53
C THR A 262 9.27 7.16 -5.62
N LEU A 263 8.54 7.01 -4.51
CA LEU A 263 7.25 6.29 -4.54
C LEU A 263 6.23 6.99 -5.45
N THR A 264 6.23 8.33 -5.53
CA THR A 264 5.41 9.10 -6.48
C THR A 264 5.71 8.70 -7.92
N GLN A 265 6.99 8.65 -8.29
CA GLN A 265 7.42 8.25 -9.62
C GLN A 265 7.08 6.77 -9.91
N ALA A 266 7.25 5.88 -8.92
CA ALA A 266 6.88 4.48 -9.08
C ALA A 266 5.37 4.32 -9.34
N ILE A 267 4.50 5.08 -8.66
CA ILE A 267 3.05 5.11 -8.91
C ILE A 267 2.78 5.53 -10.37
N ASP A 268 3.43 6.58 -10.86
CA ASP A 268 3.21 7.09 -12.23
C ASP A 268 3.75 6.11 -13.30
N LEU A 269 4.90 5.48 -13.07
CA LEU A 269 5.45 4.46 -13.98
C LEU A 269 4.57 3.21 -14.03
N ILE A 270 4.02 2.76 -12.89
CA ILE A 270 3.03 1.68 -12.85
C ILE A 270 1.77 2.08 -13.62
N ALA A 271 1.26 3.30 -13.44
CA ALA A 271 0.09 3.78 -14.16
C ALA A 271 0.32 3.86 -15.68
N ALA A 272 1.54 4.15 -16.12
CA ALA A 272 1.92 4.22 -17.54
C ALA A 272 2.17 2.84 -18.18
N SER A 273 2.24 1.75 -17.40
CA SER A 273 2.57 0.42 -17.90
C SER A 273 1.40 -0.29 -18.58
N SER A 274 1.70 -1.28 -19.40
CA SER A 274 0.71 -2.18 -20.01
C SER A 274 0.19 -3.19 -18.97
N PHE A 275 1.09 -3.73 -18.16
CA PHE A 275 0.78 -4.63 -17.04
C PHE A 275 1.93 -4.68 -16.02
N VAL A 276 1.65 -5.30 -14.88
CA VAL A 276 2.60 -5.43 -13.77
C VAL A 276 2.78 -6.90 -13.38
N VAL A 277 4.02 -7.31 -13.10
CA VAL A 277 4.33 -8.59 -12.45
C VAL A 277 5.01 -8.29 -11.11
N CYS A 278 4.49 -8.84 -10.04
CA CYS A 278 4.98 -8.51 -8.70
C CYS A 278 4.90 -9.69 -7.74
N ASN A 279 5.71 -9.64 -6.71
CA ASN A 279 5.48 -10.43 -5.50
C ASN A 279 4.33 -9.84 -4.68
N ASP A 280 3.81 -10.57 -3.69
CA ASP A 280 2.94 -10.01 -2.65
C ASP A 280 3.69 -8.91 -1.88
N SER A 281 3.49 -7.66 -2.30
CA SER A 281 4.22 -6.49 -1.82
C SER A 281 3.36 -5.21 -1.87
N GLY A 282 3.88 -4.11 -1.33
CA GLY A 282 3.18 -2.82 -1.35
C GLY A 282 2.85 -2.33 -2.76
N LEU A 283 3.75 -2.50 -3.73
CA LEU A 283 3.54 -2.07 -5.12
C LEU A 283 2.50 -2.93 -5.85
N MET A 284 2.27 -4.19 -5.42
CA MET A 284 1.15 -5.01 -5.89
C MET A 284 -0.19 -4.31 -5.63
N HIS A 285 -0.39 -3.82 -4.40
CA HIS A 285 -1.62 -3.10 -4.05
C HIS A 285 -1.74 -1.77 -4.78
N VAL A 286 -0.62 -1.07 -5.02
CA VAL A 286 -0.59 0.15 -5.85
C VAL A 286 -1.04 -0.16 -7.27
N ALA A 287 -0.50 -1.21 -7.91
CA ALA A 287 -0.87 -1.61 -9.26
C ALA A 287 -2.36 -1.99 -9.35
N ALA A 288 -2.87 -2.75 -8.36
CA ALA A 288 -4.28 -3.09 -8.25
C ALA A 288 -5.17 -1.85 -8.15
N ALA A 289 -4.82 -0.89 -7.29
CA ALA A 289 -5.57 0.34 -7.09
C ALA A 289 -5.48 1.33 -8.25
N LEU A 290 -4.46 1.23 -9.10
CA LEU A 290 -4.36 1.96 -10.37
C LEU A 290 -5.15 1.28 -11.51
N GLY A 291 -5.80 0.14 -11.23
CA GLY A 291 -6.56 -0.62 -12.22
C GLY A 291 -5.69 -1.25 -13.31
N ARG A 292 -4.39 -1.45 -13.06
CA ARG A 292 -3.52 -2.08 -14.05
C ARG A 292 -3.71 -3.60 -14.07
N PRO A 293 -3.70 -4.20 -15.26
CA PRO A 293 -3.56 -5.65 -15.35
C PRO A 293 -2.32 -6.08 -14.56
N LEU A 294 -2.46 -7.06 -13.66
CA LEU A 294 -1.32 -7.49 -12.87
C LEU A 294 -1.32 -8.99 -12.63
N VAL A 295 -0.13 -9.57 -12.54
CA VAL A 295 0.11 -10.93 -12.10
C VAL A 295 0.86 -10.88 -10.79
N ALA A 296 0.23 -11.38 -9.73
CA ALA A 296 0.77 -11.41 -8.38
C ALA A 296 1.26 -12.82 -8.03
N VAL A 297 2.54 -12.94 -7.71
CA VAL A 297 3.18 -14.20 -7.30
C VAL A 297 3.10 -14.34 -5.79
N TYR A 298 2.48 -15.44 -5.34
CA TYR A 298 2.35 -15.77 -3.92
C TYR A 298 3.13 -17.03 -3.56
N GLY A 299 3.92 -16.91 -2.50
CA GLY A 299 4.68 -18.00 -1.91
C GLY A 299 4.29 -18.23 -0.45
N SER A 300 5.00 -17.61 0.49
CA SER A 300 4.80 -17.77 1.93
C SER A 300 3.56 -17.08 2.50
N SER A 301 2.89 -16.22 1.74
CA SER A 301 1.70 -15.47 2.14
C SER A 301 0.43 -15.97 1.43
N SER A 302 -0.71 -15.41 1.83
CA SER A 302 -2.03 -15.84 1.32
C SER A 302 -2.80 -14.67 0.70
N PRO A 303 -3.32 -14.85 -0.52
CA PRO A 303 -4.30 -13.92 -1.07
C PRO A 303 -5.62 -13.90 -0.29
N GLY A 304 -5.87 -14.90 0.55
CA GLY A 304 -7.01 -14.89 1.48
C GLY A 304 -6.87 -13.86 2.61
N PHE A 305 -5.67 -13.34 2.86
CA PHE A 305 -5.42 -12.31 3.88
C PHE A 305 -5.20 -10.91 3.27
N THR A 306 -4.34 -10.80 2.27
CA THR A 306 -3.99 -9.54 1.60
C THR A 306 -4.12 -9.69 0.08
N PRO A 307 -5.35 -9.84 -0.47
CA PRO A 307 -5.54 -9.97 -1.91
C PRO A 307 -5.19 -8.69 -2.66
N PRO A 308 -4.74 -8.78 -3.93
CA PRO A 308 -4.74 -7.65 -4.82
C PRO A 308 -6.21 -7.30 -5.16
N LEU A 309 -6.70 -6.18 -4.62
CA LEU A 309 -8.11 -5.78 -4.73
C LEU A 309 -8.38 -5.15 -6.11
N SER A 310 -8.44 -5.99 -7.14
CA SER A 310 -8.71 -5.59 -8.52
C SER A 310 -9.26 -6.76 -9.32
N ALA A 311 -10.26 -6.49 -10.16
CA ALA A 311 -10.78 -7.47 -11.12
C ALA A 311 -9.76 -7.85 -12.21
N HIS A 312 -8.71 -7.03 -12.40
CA HIS A 312 -7.65 -7.24 -13.38
C HIS A 312 -6.43 -7.96 -12.81
N ALA A 313 -6.52 -8.45 -11.57
CA ALA A 313 -5.43 -9.16 -10.91
C ALA A 313 -5.54 -10.68 -11.12
N LYS A 314 -4.43 -11.29 -11.52
CA LYS A 314 -4.26 -12.74 -11.58
C LYS A 314 -3.28 -13.18 -10.51
N ILE A 315 -3.67 -14.20 -9.76
CA ILE A 315 -2.86 -14.76 -8.68
C ILE A 315 -2.21 -16.05 -9.17
N VAL A 316 -0.89 -16.14 -9.04
CA VAL A 316 -0.13 -17.33 -9.39
C VAL A 316 0.58 -17.87 -8.15
N SER A 317 0.26 -19.11 -7.78
CA SER A 317 0.88 -19.81 -6.65
C SER A 317 0.87 -21.33 -6.89
N LEU A 318 1.72 -22.06 -6.19
CA LEU A 318 1.76 -23.53 -6.26
C LEU A 318 0.86 -24.21 -5.21
N GLN A 319 0.41 -23.47 -4.20
CA GLN A 319 -0.46 -23.98 -3.12
C GLN A 319 0.09 -25.27 -2.46
N LEU A 320 1.38 -25.29 -2.14
CA LEU A 320 2.01 -26.43 -1.48
C LEU A 320 1.46 -26.60 -0.04
N GLU A 321 1.54 -27.79 0.52
CA GLU A 321 1.11 -28.08 1.90
C GLU A 321 1.77 -27.16 2.95
N CYS A 322 3.03 -26.76 2.73
CA CYS A 322 3.75 -25.83 3.59
C CYS A 322 3.44 -24.34 3.31
N SER A 323 2.54 -24.03 2.37
CA SER A 323 2.19 -22.67 1.96
C SER A 323 0.68 -22.44 2.05
N PRO A 324 0.23 -21.31 2.67
CA PRO A 324 1.01 -20.17 3.20
C PRO A 324 1.59 -20.44 4.60
N CYS A 325 2.85 -20.18 4.83
CA CYS A 325 3.48 -20.33 6.16
C CYS A 325 3.61 -19.01 6.94
N PHE A 326 3.43 -17.87 6.29
CA PHE A 326 3.55 -16.51 6.85
C PHE A 326 4.91 -16.23 7.53
N LYS A 327 5.98 -16.90 7.12
CA LYS A 327 7.32 -16.70 7.64
C LYS A 327 8.13 -15.74 6.76
N ARG A 328 9.04 -14.98 7.39
CA ARG A 328 9.96 -14.08 6.69
C ARG A 328 11.03 -14.82 5.90
N GLU A 329 11.45 -15.97 6.44
CA GLU A 329 12.39 -16.92 5.86
C GLU A 329 11.74 -18.28 5.77
N CYS A 330 12.12 -19.08 4.78
CA CYS A 330 11.57 -20.42 4.63
C CYS A 330 12.04 -21.32 5.77
N PRO A 331 11.15 -21.83 6.63
CA PRO A 331 11.56 -22.69 7.75
C PRO A 331 12.12 -24.04 7.30
N LEU A 332 11.81 -24.47 6.06
CA LEU A 332 12.30 -25.71 5.44
C LEU A 332 13.54 -25.49 4.55
N GLY A 333 13.97 -24.23 4.36
CA GLY A 333 15.17 -23.86 3.61
C GLY A 333 15.06 -23.97 2.09
N HIS A 334 14.09 -24.69 1.53
CA HIS A 334 14.03 -24.99 0.08
C HIS A 334 13.33 -23.91 -0.77
N LEU A 335 12.42 -23.09 -0.19
CA LEU A 335 11.62 -22.07 -0.91
C LEU A 335 10.87 -22.63 -2.14
N ASP A 336 10.46 -23.88 -2.16
CA ASP A 336 9.86 -24.56 -3.30
C ASP A 336 8.60 -23.86 -3.83
N CYS A 337 7.82 -23.21 -2.95
CA CYS A 337 6.64 -22.44 -3.35
C CYS A 337 6.95 -21.33 -4.35
N LEU A 338 8.20 -20.85 -4.42
CA LEU A 338 8.68 -19.82 -5.34
C LEU A 338 9.73 -20.37 -6.31
N ASN A 339 10.65 -21.23 -5.82
CA ASN A 339 11.72 -21.81 -6.66
C ASN A 339 11.20 -22.70 -7.77
N LYS A 340 10.11 -23.44 -7.54
CA LYS A 340 9.47 -24.34 -8.51
C LYS A 340 8.35 -23.68 -9.32
N LEU A 341 8.02 -22.40 -9.02
CA LEU A 341 7.02 -21.67 -9.80
C LEU A 341 7.64 -21.23 -11.13
N ASP A 342 7.27 -21.97 -12.21
CA ASP A 342 7.80 -21.77 -13.54
C ASP A 342 7.47 -20.39 -14.11
N PRO A 343 8.45 -19.65 -14.68
CA PRO A 343 8.23 -18.41 -15.42
C PRO A 343 7.20 -18.52 -16.55
N GLN A 344 7.12 -19.68 -17.22
CA GLN A 344 6.15 -19.91 -18.28
C GLN A 344 4.71 -19.76 -17.78
N ARG A 345 4.40 -20.25 -16.57
CA ARG A 345 3.07 -20.11 -15.96
C ARG A 345 2.72 -18.64 -15.68
N VAL A 346 3.72 -17.84 -15.29
CA VAL A 346 3.53 -16.40 -15.07
C VAL A 346 3.37 -15.67 -16.40
N LEU A 347 4.15 -16.04 -17.44
CA LEU A 347 4.01 -15.50 -18.80
C LEU A 347 2.62 -15.74 -19.37
N GLU A 348 2.11 -16.96 -19.27
CA GLU A 348 0.75 -17.30 -19.69
C GLU A 348 -0.31 -16.44 -19.01
N ALA A 349 -0.14 -16.21 -17.70
CA ALA A 349 -1.02 -15.31 -16.95
C ALA A 349 -0.90 -13.86 -17.44
N CYS A 350 0.27 -13.37 -17.85
CA CYS A 350 0.46 -12.02 -18.40
C CYS A 350 -0.25 -11.87 -19.77
N LEU A 351 -0.13 -12.89 -20.62
CA LEU A 351 -0.62 -12.84 -22.00
C LEU A 351 -2.10 -13.22 -22.15
N ALA A 352 -2.67 -13.94 -21.21
CA ALA A 352 -4.10 -14.21 -21.18
C ALA A 352 -4.85 -12.89 -21.00
N GLY A 353 -5.81 -12.58 -21.85
CA GLY A 353 -6.68 -11.41 -21.74
C GLY A 353 -7.35 -11.28 -20.36
N PRO A 354 -8.06 -10.19 -20.08
CA PRO A 354 -8.83 -10.07 -18.84
C PRO A 354 -9.77 -11.27 -18.72
N SER A 355 -9.85 -11.84 -17.52
CA SER A 355 -10.82 -12.91 -17.24
C SER A 355 -12.21 -12.38 -17.52
N SER A 356 -12.91 -12.98 -18.45
CA SER A 356 -14.28 -12.69 -18.83
C SER A 356 -15.25 -12.91 -17.68
#